data_b0c950ade0d6bbb69b86fa1420e25335
#
_entry.id   b0c950ade0d6bbb69b86fa1420e25335
#
_cell.length_a   1.000
_cell.length_b   1.000
_cell.length_c   1.000
_cell.angle_alpha   90.00
_cell.angle_beta   90.00
_cell.angle_gamma   90.00
#
_symmetry.space_group_name_H-M   'P 1'
#
loop_
_entity.id
_entity.type
_entity.pdbx_description
1 polymer ?
#
loop_
_entity_poly.entity_id
_entity_poly.type
_entity_poly.pdbx_seq_one_letter_code
_entity_poly.pdbx_strand_id
1 'polypeptide(L)'
;KPLAMLGGKTVIQLVYEQVAGVLDDAYVATDDERIEAAVKAFGGKVVMTSVHHKSGTDRCYEACTKIGGDFDVVVNIQGDEPFIQPSQLDAVKACFDDATTQIATLVKPFTADEPFAVLENVNSPKVVVNKNWNALYFSRSIIPYQRNAEKQDWLKGHTYYKHIGLYAYRTEVLKEITMLPQSSLELAESLEQLRWLE
;
A
#
# COMPACT_ATOMS: atom_id res chain seq x y z
N LYS A 1 0.57 13.88 11.09
CA LYS A 1 0.25 14.12 9.67
C LYS A 1 -1.26 13.97 9.37
N PRO A 2 -2.00 12.92 9.79
CA PRO A 2 -3.42 12.72 9.44
C PRO A 2 -4.34 13.88 9.83
N LEU A 3 -4.03 14.61 10.90
CA LEU A 3 -4.81 15.76 11.39
C LEU A 3 -4.39 17.10 10.76
N ALA A 4 -3.41 17.13 9.85
CA ALA A 4 -3.08 18.34 9.12
C ALA A 4 -4.26 18.79 8.26
N MET A 5 -4.46 20.10 8.15
CA MET A 5 -5.54 20.70 7.36
C MET A 5 -5.12 20.88 5.92
N LEU A 6 -5.99 20.48 5.00
CA LEU A 6 -5.83 20.64 3.57
C LEU A 6 -7.19 20.99 2.94
N GLY A 7 -7.32 22.20 2.37
CA GLY A 7 -8.57 22.62 1.74
C GLY A 7 -9.78 22.67 2.69
N GLY A 8 -9.58 22.95 3.98
CA GLY A 8 -10.66 23.05 4.96
C GLY A 8 -11.06 21.73 5.63
N LYS A 9 -10.45 20.60 5.24
CA LYS A 9 -10.65 19.28 5.83
C LYS A 9 -9.34 18.74 6.38
N THR A 10 -9.40 17.80 7.34
CA THR A 10 -8.20 17.05 7.73
C THR A 10 -7.79 16.07 6.65
N VAL A 11 -6.48 15.75 6.57
CA VAL A 11 -5.96 14.77 5.63
C VAL A 11 -6.69 13.43 5.76
N ILE A 12 -6.90 12.95 7.00
CA ILE A 12 -7.61 11.69 7.23
C ILE A 12 -9.07 11.73 6.76
N GLN A 13 -9.75 12.89 6.85
CA GLN A 13 -11.09 13.05 6.32
C GLN A 13 -11.11 12.93 4.80
N LEU A 14 -10.15 13.56 4.11
CA LEU A 14 -10.03 13.47 2.64
C LEU A 14 -9.79 12.03 2.19
N VAL A 15 -8.88 11.31 2.86
CA VAL A 15 -8.64 9.88 2.58
C VAL A 15 -9.91 9.07 2.78
N TYR A 16 -10.56 9.23 3.94
CA TYR A 16 -11.77 8.49 4.29
C TYR A 16 -12.89 8.69 3.27
N GLU A 17 -13.18 9.94 2.89
CA GLU A 17 -14.24 10.27 1.92
C GLU A 17 -13.96 9.66 0.54
N GLN A 18 -12.69 9.65 0.08
CA GLN A 18 -12.31 9.02 -1.20
C GLN A 18 -12.53 7.51 -1.15
N VAL A 19 -12.12 6.87 -0.06
CA VAL A 19 -12.24 5.42 0.12
C VAL A 19 -13.70 4.99 0.25
N ALA A 20 -14.46 5.67 1.10
CA ALA A 20 -15.89 5.39 1.33
C ALA A 20 -16.77 5.60 0.10
N GLY A 21 -16.30 6.38 -0.88
CA GLY A 21 -16.98 6.58 -2.17
C GLY A 21 -16.82 5.42 -3.16
N VAL A 22 -15.87 4.49 -2.91
CA VAL A 22 -15.51 3.43 -3.86
C VAL A 22 -15.66 2.03 -3.26
N LEU A 23 -15.24 1.84 -2.01
CA LEU A 23 -15.28 0.54 -1.34
C LEU A 23 -16.59 0.35 -0.59
N ASP A 24 -17.00 -0.89 -0.40
CA ASP A 24 -18.27 -1.25 0.23
C ASP A 24 -18.36 -0.80 1.69
N ASP A 25 -17.22 -0.76 2.38
CA ASP A 25 -17.10 -0.19 3.74
C ASP A 25 -15.72 0.42 3.97
N ALA A 26 -15.63 1.39 4.88
CA ALA A 26 -14.39 2.08 5.22
C ALA A 26 -14.31 2.35 6.72
N TYR A 27 -13.14 2.12 7.30
CA TYR A 27 -12.85 2.38 8.70
C TYR A 27 -11.47 3.02 8.85
N VAL A 28 -11.34 3.94 9.78
CA VAL A 28 -10.02 4.43 10.22
C VAL A 28 -9.56 3.58 11.40
N ALA A 29 -8.44 2.89 11.23
CA ALA A 29 -7.78 2.15 12.31
C ALA A 29 -6.68 3.04 12.93
N THR A 30 -6.77 3.33 14.22
CA THR A 30 -5.85 4.25 14.91
C THR A 30 -5.65 3.86 16.38
N ASP A 31 -4.52 4.27 16.95
CA ASP A 31 -4.23 4.23 18.38
C ASP A 31 -4.26 5.61 19.04
N ASP A 32 -4.63 6.66 18.28
CA ASP A 32 -4.60 8.05 18.71
C ASP A 32 -6.04 8.57 18.93
N GLU A 33 -6.40 8.89 20.19
CA GLU A 33 -7.71 9.41 20.56
C GLU A 33 -8.08 10.72 19.84
N ARG A 34 -7.08 11.53 19.45
CA ARG A 34 -7.31 12.77 18.69
C ARG A 34 -7.79 12.46 17.27
N ILE A 35 -7.26 11.40 16.67
CA ILE A 35 -7.70 10.92 15.35
C ILE A 35 -9.10 10.32 15.49
N GLU A 36 -9.34 9.51 16.52
CA GLU A 36 -10.67 8.97 16.81
C GLU A 36 -11.73 10.09 16.92
N ALA A 37 -11.44 11.11 17.73
CA ALA A 37 -12.34 12.26 17.89
C ALA A 37 -12.59 13.00 16.57
N ALA A 38 -11.54 13.23 15.78
CA ALA A 38 -11.66 13.88 14.47
C ALA A 38 -12.51 13.07 13.50
N VAL A 39 -12.32 11.74 13.43
CA VAL A 39 -13.10 10.85 12.56
C VAL A 39 -14.57 10.83 12.95
N LYS A 40 -14.87 10.73 14.25
CA LYS A 40 -16.24 10.82 14.77
C LYS A 40 -16.90 12.16 14.45
N ALA A 41 -16.13 13.26 14.49
CA ALA A 41 -16.65 14.61 14.24
C ALA A 41 -17.16 14.79 12.80
N PHE A 42 -16.57 14.14 11.82
CA PHE A 42 -17.09 14.17 10.43
C PHE A 42 -18.00 12.98 10.09
N GLY A 43 -18.38 12.15 11.05
CA GLY A 43 -19.28 11.00 10.88
C GLY A 43 -18.63 9.77 10.27
N GLY A 44 -17.31 9.67 10.26
CA GLY A 44 -16.58 8.50 9.80
C GLY A 44 -16.61 7.35 10.82
N LYS A 45 -16.39 6.13 10.34
CA LYS A 45 -16.23 4.94 11.18
C LYS A 45 -14.77 4.82 11.64
N VAL A 46 -14.56 4.52 12.91
CA VAL A 46 -13.22 4.41 13.51
C VAL A 46 -13.14 3.20 14.42
N VAL A 47 -11.97 2.55 14.44
CA VAL A 47 -11.63 1.42 15.31
C VAL A 47 -10.34 1.74 16.04
N MET A 48 -10.39 1.74 17.37
CA MET A 48 -9.19 1.86 18.20
C MET A 48 -8.43 0.55 18.23
N THR A 49 -7.13 0.64 17.93
CA THR A 49 -6.21 -0.50 17.84
C THR A 49 -5.04 -0.33 18.79
N SER A 50 -4.28 -1.42 19.01
CA SER A 50 -3.13 -1.39 19.90
C SER A 50 -2.06 -0.40 19.47
N VAL A 51 -1.42 0.26 20.44
CA VAL A 51 -0.22 1.10 20.26
C VAL A 51 1.04 0.27 19.93
N HIS A 52 0.99 -1.06 20.09
CA HIS A 52 2.15 -1.94 19.95
C HIS A 52 2.36 -2.47 18.53
N HIS A 53 1.46 -2.15 17.60
CA HIS A 53 1.62 -2.56 16.20
C HIS A 53 2.87 -1.94 15.57
N LYS A 54 3.64 -2.77 14.91
CA LYS A 54 4.88 -2.38 14.22
C LYS A 54 4.65 -2.01 12.76
N SER A 55 3.53 -2.47 12.19
CA SER A 55 3.18 -2.25 10.78
C SER A 55 1.72 -1.86 10.61
N GLY A 56 1.40 -1.24 9.45
CA GLY A 56 0.03 -0.98 9.04
C GLY A 56 -0.75 -2.27 8.79
N THR A 57 -0.09 -3.33 8.35
CA THR A 57 -0.67 -4.65 8.09
C THR A 57 -1.21 -5.29 9.38
N ASP A 58 -0.40 -5.28 10.46
CA ASP A 58 -0.82 -5.77 11.78
C ASP A 58 -2.02 -4.99 12.31
N ARG A 59 -2.00 -3.66 12.15
CA ARG A 59 -3.08 -2.76 12.56
C ARG A 59 -4.37 -3.06 11.78
N CYS A 60 -4.28 -3.27 10.47
CA CYS A 60 -5.43 -3.63 9.64
C CYS A 60 -6.04 -4.96 10.06
N TYR A 61 -5.22 -5.97 10.40
CA TYR A 61 -5.71 -7.25 10.87
C TYR A 61 -6.47 -7.13 12.20
N GLU A 62 -5.91 -6.42 13.19
CA GLU A 62 -6.62 -6.17 14.46
C GLU A 62 -7.94 -5.42 14.22
N ALA A 63 -7.92 -4.38 13.39
CA ALA A 63 -9.12 -3.62 13.07
C ALA A 63 -10.19 -4.51 12.43
N CYS A 64 -9.83 -5.31 11.42
CA CYS A 64 -10.73 -6.25 10.76
C CYS A 64 -11.35 -7.25 11.77
N THR A 65 -10.54 -7.78 12.68
CA THR A 65 -11.00 -8.72 13.73
C THR A 65 -11.98 -8.04 14.71
N LYS A 66 -11.72 -6.79 15.09
CA LYS A 66 -12.59 -6.03 16.01
C LYS A 66 -13.92 -5.61 15.37
N ILE A 67 -13.88 -5.23 14.09
CA ILE A 67 -15.09 -4.87 13.33
C ILE A 67 -16.00 -6.09 13.23
N GLY A 68 -15.42 -7.26 13.00
CA GLY A 68 -16.17 -8.46 12.65
C GLY A 68 -16.82 -8.32 11.27
N GLY A 69 -17.55 -9.32 10.85
CA GLY A 69 -18.20 -9.35 9.55
C GLY A 69 -17.49 -10.30 8.58
N ASP A 70 -18.11 -10.49 7.44
CA ASP A 70 -17.67 -11.42 6.40
C ASP A 70 -17.09 -10.62 5.25
N PHE A 71 -15.85 -10.19 5.42
CA PHE A 71 -15.13 -9.44 4.39
C PHE A 71 -14.23 -10.38 3.58
N ASP A 72 -14.42 -10.43 2.26
CA ASP A 72 -13.56 -11.21 1.36
C ASP A 72 -12.17 -10.60 1.23
N VAL A 73 -12.10 -9.26 1.17
CA VAL A 73 -10.87 -8.50 0.90
C VAL A 73 -10.76 -7.31 1.83
N VAL A 74 -9.57 -7.09 2.37
CA VAL A 74 -9.21 -5.92 3.16
C VAL A 74 -8.21 -5.07 2.39
N VAL A 75 -8.50 -3.78 2.21
CA VAL A 75 -7.60 -2.82 1.55
C VAL A 75 -6.94 -1.94 2.60
N ASN A 76 -5.61 -2.02 2.69
CA ASN A 76 -4.79 -1.22 3.59
C ASN A 76 -4.33 0.07 2.90
N ILE A 77 -4.84 1.19 3.36
CA ILE A 77 -4.59 2.52 2.79
C ILE A 77 -3.94 3.41 3.86
N GLN A 78 -2.85 4.06 3.49
CA GLN A 78 -2.16 4.96 4.40
C GLN A 78 -3.01 6.20 4.69
N GLY A 79 -3.25 6.50 5.97
CA GLY A 79 -4.10 7.62 6.41
C GLY A 79 -3.50 9.02 6.17
N ASP A 80 -2.35 9.11 5.52
CA ASP A 80 -1.67 10.36 5.15
C ASP A 80 -1.47 10.53 3.63
N GLU A 81 -2.23 9.78 2.82
CA GLU A 81 -2.24 9.87 1.35
C GLU A 81 -3.54 10.52 0.81
N PRO A 82 -3.70 11.85 0.93
CA PRO A 82 -4.96 12.54 0.60
C PRO A 82 -5.27 12.57 -0.91
N PHE A 83 -4.35 12.14 -1.76
CA PHE A 83 -4.48 12.16 -3.22
C PHE A 83 -4.72 10.79 -3.83
N ILE A 84 -5.12 9.80 -3.01
CA ILE A 84 -5.55 8.50 -3.53
C ILE A 84 -6.70 8.70 -4.53
N GLN A 85 -6.61 8.03 -5.68
CA GLN A 85 -7.61 8.17 -6.74
C GLN A 85 -8.58 6.99 -6.72
N PRO A 86 -9.88 7.21 -6.99
CA PRO A 86 -10.85 6.14 -7.14
C PRO A 86 -10.39 5.02 -8.08
N SER A 87 -9.78 5.39 -9.22
CA SER A 87 -9.26 4.42 -10.20
C SER A 87 -8.17 3.49 -9.65
N GLN A 88 -7.42 3.93 -8.63
CA GLN A 88 -6.42 3.09 -7.96
C GLN A 88 -7.11 2.02 -7.10
N LEU A 89 -8.19 2.39 -6.42
CA LEU A 89 -8.99 1.46 -5.61
C LEU A 89 -9.72 0.46 -6.50
N ASP A 90 -10.32 0.92 -7.61
CA ASP A 90 -10.95 0.05 -8.60
C ASP A 90 -9.96 -0.94 -9.20
N ALA A 91 -8.75 -0.50 -9.54
CA ALA A 91 -7.71 -1.36 -10.09
C ALA A 91 -7.28 -2.47 -9.12
N VAL A 92 -7.13 -2.14 -7.84
CA VAL A 92 -6.79 -3.13 -6.81
C VAL A 92 -7.94 -4.10 -6.56
N LYS A 93 -9.18 -3.58 -6.51
CA LYS A 93 -10.40 -4.40 -6.35
C LYS A 93 -10.54 -5.40 -7.49
N ALA A 94 -10.33 -4.97 -8.74
CA ALA A 94 -10.43 -5.83 -9.92
C ALA A 94 -9.43 -7.00 -9.93
N CYS A 95 -8.30 -6.91 -9.23
CA CYS A 95 -7.37 -8.04 -9.11
C CYS A 95 -8.02 -9.26 -8.45
N PHE A 96 -9.02 -9.07 -7.59
CA PHE A 96 -9.70 -10.13 -6.84
C PHE A 96 -10.85 -10.80 -7.59
N ASP A 97 -11.15 -10.35 -8.83
CA ASP A 97 -12.01 -11.09 -9.75
C ASP A 97 -11.38 -12.44 -10.12
N ASP A 98 -10.05 -12.52 -10.08
CA ASP A 98 -9.34 -13.79 -10.10
C ASP A 98 -9.31 -14.40 -8.68
N ALA A 99 -9.97 -15.55 -8.52
CA ALA A 99 -10.06 -16.26 -7.25
C ALA A 99 -8.69 -16.70 -6.69
N THR A 100 -7.65 -16.77 -7.53
CA THR A 100 -6.29 -17.16 -7.12
C THR A 100 -5.48 -15.98 -6.56
N THR A 101 -5.96 -14.75 -6.72
CA THR A 101 -5.29 -13.57 -6.17
C THR A 101 -5.39 -13.56 -4.65
N GLN A 102 -4.25 -13.58 -4.00
CA GLN A 102 -4.12 -13.55 -2.54
C GLN A 102 -3.83 -12.14 -2.02
N ILE A 103 -2.87 -11.44 -2.66
CA ILE A 103 -2.43 -10.09 -2.32
C ILE A 103 -2.32 -9.29 -3.60
N ALA A 104 -2.80 -8.06 -3.59
CA ALA A 104 -2.63 -7.11 -4.68
C ALA A 104 -1.97 -5.82 -4.18
N THR A 105 -1.18 -5.20 -5.04
CA THR A 105 -0.59 -3.88 -4.80
C THR A 105 -0.52 -3.10 -6.10
N LEU A 106 -0.12 -1.84 -6.03
CA LEU A 106 -0.06 -0.96 -7.18
C LEU A 106 1.37 -0.67 -7.60
N VAL A 107 1.53 -0.46 -8.89
CA VAL A 107 2.77 0.02 -9.48
C VAL A 107 2.52 1.22 -10.37
N LYS A 108 3.50 2.11 -10.48
CA LYS A 108 3.50 3.22 -11.43
C LYS A 108 4.74 3.13 -12.31
N PRO A 109 4.61 3.15 -13.65
CA PRO A 109 5.77 3.20 -14.51
C PRO A 109 6.51 4.52 -14.33
N PHE A 110 7.85 4.48 -14.33
CA PHE A 110 8.66 5.67 -14.57
C PHE A 110 8.55 6.07 -16.03
N THR A 111 8.52 7.36 -16.31
CA THR A 111 8.45 7.86 -17.68
C THR A 111 9.84 8.05 -18.28
N ALA A 112 9.96 7.93 -19.59
CA ALA A 112 11.26 7.98 -20.28
C ALA A 112 11.94 9.37 -20.21
N ASP A 113 11.19 10.40 -19.89
CA ASP A 113 11.64 11.79 -19.75
C ASP A 113 11.99 12.20 -18.31
N GLU A 114 11.73 11.31 -17.32
CA GLU A 114 12.13 11.58 -15.94
C GLU A 114 13.67 11.58 -15.81
N PRO A 115 14.24 12.47 -14.97
CA PRO A 115 15.66 12.44 -14.66
C PRO A 115 16.06 11.09 -14.05
N PHE A 116 17.23 10.56 -14.44
CA PHE A 116 17.74 9.30 -13.89
C PHE A 116 17.79 9.26 -12.34
N ALA A 117 18.07 10.41 -11.72
CA ALA A 117 18.07 10.58 -10.27
C ALA A 117 16.72 10.20 -9.60
N VAL A 118 15.60 10.30 -10.32
CA VAL A 118 14.29 9.89 -9.82
C VAL A 118 14.22 8.37 -9.71
N LEU A 119 14.79 7.65 -10.67
CA LEU A 119 14.93 6.20 -10.63
C LEU A 119 15.91 5.74 -9.53
N GLU A 120 16.99 6.48 -9.28
CA GLU A 120 17.97 6.17 -8.23
C GLU A 120 17.46 6.41 -6.81
N ASN A 121 16.34 7.12 -6.63
CA ASN A 121 15.82 7.44 -5.31
C ASN A 121 15.46 6.16 -4.52
N VAL A 122 16.21 5.88 -3.47
CA VAL A 122 16.03 4.72 -2.58
C VAL A 122 14.70 4.75 -1.82
N ASN A 123 14.06 5.93 -1.67
CA ASN A 123 12.74 6.08 -1.05
C ASN A 123 11.59 5.77 -2.03
N SER A 124 11.90 5.47 -3.28
CA SER A 124 10.98 4.98 -4.29
C SER A 124 11.34 3.52 -4.62
N PRO A 125 10.83 2.51 -3.87
CA PRO A 125 11.15 1.12 -4.15
C PRO A 125 10.74 0.75 -5.56
N LYS A 126 11.59 -0.03 -6.23
CA LYS A 126 11.32 -0.59 -7.57
C LYS A 126 10.77 -1.99 -7.41
N VAL A 127 9.99 -2.42 -8.37
CA VAL A 127 9.46 -3.78 -8.44
C VAL A 127 9.62 -4.32 -9.84
N VAL A 128 10.06 -5.56 -9.93
CA VAL A 128 10.04 -6.33 -11.18
C VAL A 128 8.82 -7.24 -11.18
N VAL A 129 8.14 -7.28 -12.31
CA VAL A 129 6.93 -8.09 -12.50
C VAL A 129 7.13 -9.06 -13.66
N ASN A 130 6.49 -10.21 -13.59
CA ASN A 130 6.46 -11.15 -14.69
C ASN A 130 5.37 -10.80 -15.74
N LYS A 131 5.24 -11.62 -16.78
CA LYS A 131 4.26 -11.41 -17.86
C LYS A 131 2.80 -11.48 -17.38
N ASN A 132 2.55 -12.08 -16.22
CA ASN A 132 1.22 -12.23 -15.62
C ASN A 132 0.98 -11.15 -14.54
N TRP A 133 1.81 -10.12 -14.48
CA TRP A 133 1.76 -9.05 -13.49
C TRP A 133 2.01 -9.50 -12.03
N ASN A 134 2.58 -10.69 -11.82
CA ASN A 134 3.01 -11.09 -10.50
C ASN A 134 4.36 -10.45 -10.16
N ALA A 135 4.46 -9.87 -8.97
CA ALA A 135 5.71 -9.33 -8.47
C ALA A 135 6.74 -10.44 -8.26
N LEU A 136 7.94 -10.23 -8.78
CA LEU A 136 9.07 -11.16 -8.62
C LEU A 136 9.99 -10.74 -7.48
N TYR A 137 10.23 -9.43 -7.32
CA TYR A 137 11.05 -8.88 -6.25
C TYR A 137 10.85 -7.38 -6.13
N PHE A 138 11.01 -6.86 -4.90
CA PHE A 138 11.01 -5.43 -4.60
C PHE A 138 12.38 -5.02 -4.08
N SER A 139 12.88 -3.86 -4.48
CA SER A 139 14.17 -3.34 -4.00
C SER A 139 14.22 -1.82 -3.97
N ARG A 140 14.97 -1.28 -3.04
CA ARG A 140 15.38 0.14 -3.05
C ARG A 140 16.41 0.42 -4.13
N SER A 141 17.22 -0.59 -4.49
CA SER A 141 18.13 -0.51 -5.63
C SER A 141 17.36 -0.48 -6.95
N ILE A 142 18.05 -0.05 -8.02
CA ILE A 142 17.47 -0.11 -9.36
C ILE A 142 17.49 -1.56 -9.84
N ILE A 143 16.34 -2.12 -10.11
CA ILE A 143 16.14 -3.44 -10.71
C ILE A 143 15.13 -3.36 -11.88
N PRO A 144 15.41 -4.08 -13.01
CA PRO A 144 16.62 -4.83 -13.33
C PRO A 144 17.80 -3.93 -13.74
N TYR A 145 19.00 -4.47 -13.71
CA TYR A 145 20.19 -3.80 -14.25
C TYR A 145 20.24 -3.95 -15.77
N GLN A 146 20.46 -2.85 -16.51
CA GLN A 146 20.66 -2.90 -17.96
C GLN A 146 22.16 -2.93 -18.30
N ARG A 147 22.66 -4.10 -18.64
CA ARG A 147 24.09 -4.33 -18.87
C ARG A 147 24.64 -3.60 -20.11
N ASN A 148 23.81 -3.47 -21.15
CA ASN A 148 24.26 -3.02 -22.48
C ASN A 148 23.79 -1.60 -22.82
N ALA A 149 23.45 -0.80 -21.82
CA ALA A 149 23.00 0.57 -21.98
C ALA A 149 23.67 1.48 -20.95
N GLU A 150 23.94 2.71 -21.32
CA GLU A 150 24.37 3.75 -20.39
C GLU A 150 23.21 4.09 -19.45
N LYS A 151 23.51 4.40 -18.18
CA LYS A 151 22.50 4.66 -17.13
C LYS A 151 21.46 5.71 -17.53
N GLN A 152 21.89 6.77 -18.19
CA GLN A 152 21.03 7.86 -18.67
C GLN A 152 19.97 7.41 -19.70
N ASP A 153 20.17 6.27 -20.35
CA ASP A 153 19.26 5.72 -21.35
C ASP A 153 18.39 4.58 -20.82
N TRP A 154 18.54 4.20 -19.55
CA TRP A 154 17.81 3.08 -18.97
C TRP A 154 16.29 3.25 -19.05
N LEU A 155 15.78 4.45 -18.73
CA LEU A 155 14.35 4.74 -18.80
C LEU A 155 13.77 4.74 -20.21
N LYS A 156 14.64 4.89 -21.25
CA LYS A 156 14.22 4.77 -22.66
C LYS A 156 14.22 3.33 -23.15
N GLY A 157 15.12 2.51 -22.60
CA GLY A 157 15.32 1.12 -23.04
C GLY A 157 14.45 0.08 -22.32
N HIS A 158 13.94 0.41 -21.13
CA HIS A 158 13.16 -0.51 -20.30
C HIS A 158 12.14 0.24 -19.43
N THR A 159 10.95 -0.33 -19.25
CA THR A 159 9.94 0.21 -18.34
C THR A 159 10.22 -0.24 -16.92
N TYR A 160 10.67 0.69 -16.09
CA TYR A 160 10.80 0.47 -14.65
C TYR A 160 9.51 0.79 -13.93
N TYR A 161 9.21 0.09 -12.85
CA TYR A 161 8.03 0.32 -12.04
C TYR A 161 8.39 0.75 -10.63
N LYS A 162 7.80 1.86 -10.20
CA LYS A 162 7.77 2.29 -8.80
C LYS A 162 6.64 1.55 -8.09
N HIS A 163 6.95 0.95 -6.96
CA HIS A 163 5.95 0.39 -6.07
C HIS A 163 5.16 1.50 -5.34
N ILE A 164 3.85 1.35 -5.27
CA ILE A 164 2.94 2.21 -4.51
C ILE A 164 2.46 1.41 -3.30
N GLY A 165 2.68 1.94 -2.09
CA GLY A 165 2.45 1.26 -0.81
C GLY A 165 0.98 1.09 -0.42
N LEU A 166 0.11 0.82 -1.36
CA LEU A 166 -1.28 0.42 -1.15
C LEU A 166 -1.40 -1.08 -1.38
N TYR A 167 -2.02 -1.79 -0.45
CA TYR A 167 -2.17 -3.23 -0.50
C TYR A 167 -3.61 -3.66 -0.28
N ALA A 168 -4.01 -4.73 -0.95
CA ALA A 168 -5.24 -5.44 -0.66
C ALA A 168 -4.93 -6.94 -0.46
N TYR A 169 -5.66 -7.57 0.44
CA TYR A 169 -5.44 -8.95 0.86
C TYR A 169 -6.76 -9.70 0.93
N ARG A 170 -6.78 -11.00 0.58
CA ARG A 170 -7.83 -11.87 1.10
C ARG A 170 -7.78 -11.86 2.62
N THR A 171 -8.91 -11.88 3.28
CA THR A 171 -8.97 -11.73 4.75
C THR A 171 -8.22 -12.85 5.48
N GLU A 172 -8.30 -14.09 4.99
CA GLU A 172 -7.53 -15.22 5.51
C GLU A 172 -6.02 -15.05 5.30
N VAL A 173 -5.61 -14.53 4.15
CA VAL A 173 -4.18 -14.26 3.83
C VAL A 173 -3.64 -13.14 4.71
N LEU A 174 -4.43 -12.08 4.96
CA LEU A 174 -4.04 -11.02 5.89
C LEU A 174 -3.71 -11.60 7.27
N LYS A 175 -4.51 -12.55 7.77
CA LYS A 175 -4.23 -13.25 9.02
C LYS A 175 -2.89 -14.00 8.98
N GLU A 176 -2.65 -14.76 7.90
CA GLU A 176 -1.45 -15.57 7.74
C GLU A 176 -0.18 -14.72 7.73
N ILE A 177 -0.16 -13.65 6.92
CA ILE A 177 1.03 -12.80 6.77
C ILE A 177 1.38 -12.03 8.05
N THR A 178 0.42 -11.71 8.92
CA THR A 178 0.72 -11.08 10.22
C THR A 178 1.37 -12.03 11.23
N MET A 179 1.30 -13.33 10.99
CA MET A 179 1.95 -14.35 11.83
C MET A 179 3.37 -14.69 11.38
N LEU A 180 3.78 -14.24 10.20
CA LEU A 180 5.13 -14.50 9.68
C LEU A 180 6.18 -13.74 10.49
N PRO A 181 7.29 -14.38 10.85
CA PRO A 181 8.44 -13.68 11.43
C PRO A 181 9.05 -12.74 10.40
N GLN A 182 9.72 -11.69 10.87
CA GLN A 182 10.48 -10.80 9.97
C GLN A 182 11.54 -11.60 9.22
N SER A 183 11.63 -11.39 7.91
CA SER A 183 12.55 -12.10 7.04
C SER A 183 13.87 -11.33 6.86
N SER A 184 14.90 -12.03 6.38
CA SER A 184 16.22 -11.43 6.16
C SER A 184 16.20 -10.35 5.08
N LEU A 185 15.42 -10.55 4.03
CA LEU A 185 15.27 -9.60 2.93
C LEU A 185 14.47 -8.37 3.36
N GLU A 186 13.38 -8.57 4.13
CA GLU A 186 12.62 -7.48 4.72
C GLU A 186 13.51 -6.57 5.57
N LEU A 187 14.33 -7.16 6.45
CA LEU A 187 15.21 -6.40 7.33
C LEU A 187 16.28 -5.64 6.55
N ALA A 188 16.85 -6.25 5.51
CA ALA A 188 17.89 -5.64 4.68
C ALA A 188 17.36 -4.44 3.87
N GLU A 189 16.22 -4.58 3.24
CA GLU A 189 15.61 -3.55 2.38
C GLU A 189 14.66 -2.62 3.15
N SER A 190 14.26 -2.97 4.38
CA SER A 190 13.16 -2.33 5.12
C SER A 190 11.89 -2.25 4.27
N LEU A 191 11.52 -3.38 3.68
CA LEU A 191 10.34 -3.56 2.82
C LEU A 191 9.55 -4.78 3.30
N GLU A 192 8.44 -4.54 4.00
CA GLU A 192 7.62 -5.59 4.65
C GLU A 192 7.17 -6.68 3.66
N GLN A 193 6.83 -6.29 2.43
CA GLN A 193 6.33 -7.21 1.41
C GLN A 193 7.34 -8.28 0.98
N LEU A 194 8.62 -8.13 1.28
CA LEU A 194 9.61 -9.16 1.00
C LEU A 194 9.42 -10.40 1.88
N ARG A 195 8.89 -10.22 3.10
CA ARG A 195 8.51 -11.32 3.99
C ARG A 195 7.47 -12.25 3.35
N TRP A 196 6.59 -11.70 2.54
CA TRP A 196 5.51 -12.45 1.89
C TRP A 196 5.97 -13.18 0.63
N LEU A 197 7.13 -12.82 0.09
CA LEU A 197 7.74 -13.46 -1.07
C LEU A 197 8.70 -14.59 -0.70
N GLU A 198 9.28 -14.56 0.52
CA GLU A 198 10.15 -15.62 1.04
C GLU A 198 9.35 -16.84 1.51
#